data_993ccd897f90c725b88f1e648e5992f5
#
_entry.id   993ccd897f90c725b88f1e648e5992f5
#
_cell.length_a   1.000
_cell.length_b   1.000
_cell.length_c   1.000
_cell.angle_alpha   90.00
_cell.angle_beta   90.00
_cell.angle_gamma   90.00
#
_symmetry.space_group_name_H-M   'P 1'
#
loop_
_entity.id
_entity.type
_entity.pdbx_description
1 polymer ?
#
loop_
_entity_poly.entity_id
_entity_poly.type
_entity_poly.pdbx_seq_one_letter_code
_entity_poly.pdbx_strand_id
1 'polypeptide(L)'
;MVFYDRRALAGTDTIVSTFQSFFIVIVLYPEVQAKAQQTIDLVCYGRLPDFSDFHALPYVHALLKEVMGWNPVIPLNLAHVSTTDDVYNGYHIPKGTFVLANTWAILHDPDVYPNPEIFNPECFLRTGSAGGIELNPGVRDPDVATFGFGRRTCPGRHLAYDALRLAIASVLATRTISRAKGADGREIVPKLENAYGFVIFPKPFACAIRPRSAEWRGAVLATAEHEYL
;
A
#
# COMPACT_ATOMS: atom_id res chain seq x y z
N MET A 1 -24.34 -17.97 17.84
CA MET A 1 -24.28 -16.54 17.43
C MET A 1 -22.81 -16.15 17.41
N VAL A 2 -22.17 -16.16 16.22
CA VAL A 2 -20.74 -15.84 16.06
C VAL A 2 -20.66 -14.33 16.04
N PHE A 3 -20.13 -13.72 17.10
CA PHE A 3 -19.74 -12.31 17.08
C PHE A 3 -18.52 -12.16 16.17
N TYR A 4 -18.73 -11.88 14.89
CA TYR A 4 -17.66 -11.35 14.04
C TYR A 4 -17.27 -10.00 14.63
N ASP A 5 -16.06 -9.91 15.14
CA ASP A 5 -15.51 -8.64 15.61
C ASP A 5 -15.42 -7.70 14.39
N ARG A 6 -16.23 -6.63 14.40
CA ARG A 6 -16.28 -5.63 13.33
C ARG A 6 -14.88 -5.01 13.05
N ARG A 7 -14.00 -5.07 14.05
CA ARG A 7 -12.60 -4.60 13.92
C ARG A 7 -11.77 -5.52 13.02
N ALA A 8 -11.97 -6.83 13.12
CA ALA A 8 -11.30 -7.81 12.25
C ALA A 8 -11.76 -7.66 10.79
N LEU A 9 -13.07 -7.48 10.55
CA LEU A 9 -13.61 -7.27 9.21
C LEU A 9 -13.05 -5.99 8.57
N ALA A 10 -13.04 -4.86 9.28
CA ALA A 10 -12.53 -3.60 8.76
C ALA A 10 -11.02 -3.65 8.43
N GLY A 11 -10.24 -4.38 9.23
CA GLY A 11 -8.79 -4.55 8.99
C GLY A 11 -8.48 -5.46 7.83
N THR A 12 -9.26 -6.53 7.62
CA THR A 12 -9.01 -7.50 6.56
C THR A 12 -9.22 -6.90 5.17
N ASP A 13 -10.37 -6.30 4.92
CA ASP A 13 -10.73 -5.80 3.58
C ASP A 13 -9.79 -4.68 3.10
N THR A 14 -9.42 -3.75 3.99
CA THR A 14 -8.54 -2.65 3.64
C THR A 14 -7.12 -3.10 3.36
N ILE A 15 -6.58 -4.04 4.14
CA ILE A 15 -5.24 -4.63 3.90
C ILE A 15 -5.24 -5.40 2.59
N VAL A 16 -6.26 -6.22 2.32
CA VAL A 16 -6.39 -7.00 1.08
C VAL A 16 -6.46 -6.06 -0.13
N SER A 17 -7.25 -5.00 -0.08
CA SER A 17 -7.37 -4.02 -1.18
C SER A 17 -6.03 -3.33 -1.46
N THR A 18 -5.33 -2.86 -0.41
CA THR A 18 -4.00 -2.26 -0.56
C THR A 18 -3.00 -3.25 -1.18
N PHE A 19 -3.06 -4.51 -0.74
CA PHE A 19 -2.18 -5.54 -1.26
C PHE A 19 -2.49 -5.92 -2.71
N GLN A 20 -3.76 -5.91 -3.12
CA GLN A 20 -4.14 -6.05 -4.52
C GLN A 20 -3.67 -4.87 -5.37
N SER A 21 -3.72 -3.66 -4.84
CA SER A 21 -3.17 -2.46 -5.48
C SER A 21 -1.65 -2.58 -5.66
N PHE A 22 -0.94 -3.13 -4.67
CA PHE A 22 0.48 -3.46 -4.84
C PHE A 22 0.72 -4.42 -6.01
N PHE A 23 -0.06 -5.51 -6.14
CA PHE A 23 0.14 -6.45 -7.24
C PHE A 23 -0.03 -5.81 -8.62
N ILE A 24 -1.07 -5.00 -8.80
CA ILE A 24 -1.30 -4.36 -10.11
C ILE A 24 -0.19 -3.35 -10.44
N VAL A 25 0.30 -2.56 -9.48
CA VAL A 25 1.40 -1.61 -9.76
C VAL A 25 2.70 -2.33 -10.08
N ILE A 26 3.01 -3.45 -9.45
CA ILE A 26 4.20 -4.23 -9.77
C ILE A 26 4.15 -4.84 -11.18
N VAL A 27 2.96 -5.20 -11.66
CA VAL A 27 2.78 -5.65 -13.06
C VAL A 27 2.92 -4.49 -14.05
N LEU A 28 2.44 -3.30 -13.69
CA LEU A 28 2.51 -2.11 -14.54
C LEU A 28 3.92 -1.50 -14.59
N TYR A 29 4.64 -1.51 -13.46
CA TYR A 29 5.93 -0.86 -13.25
C TYR A 29 7.01 -1.87 -12.84
N PRO A 30 7.49 -2.72 -13.78
CA PRO A 30 8.48 -3.77 -13.49
C PRO A 30 9.82 -3.23 -12.97
N GLU A 31 10.17 -1.98 -13.33
CA GLU A 31 11.37 -1.30 -12.82
C GLU A 31 11.30 -1.03 -11.32
N VAL A 32 10.10 -0.76 -10.78
CA VAL A 32 9.88 -0.61 -9.34
C VAL A 32 10.13 -1.92 -8.61
N GLN A 33 9.64 -3.04 -9.17
CA GLN A 33 9.92 -4.37 -8.65
C GLN A 33 11.43 -4.64 -8.60
N ALA A 34 12.13 -4.38 -9.69
CA ALA A 34 13.57 -4.64 -9.79
C ALA A 34 14.36 -3.87 -8.71
N LYS A 35 14.08 -2.58 -8.52
CA LYS A 35 14.73 -1.74 -7.50
C LYS A 35 14.42 -2.23 -6.07
N ALA A 36 13.16 -2.58 -5.78
CA ALA A 36 12.77 -3.09 -4.49
C ALA A 36 13.46 -4.43 -4.19
N GLN A 37 13.50 -5.34 -5.16
CA GLN A 37 14.20 -6.63 -5.05
C GLN A 37 15.68 -6.45 -4.81
N GLN A 38 16.35 -5.55 -5.54
CA GLN A 38 17.76 -5.25 -5.33
C GLN A 38 18.05 -4.77 -3.90
N THR A 39 17.19 -3.87 -3.37
CA THR A 39 17.36 -3.37 -2.00
C THR A 39 17.17 -4.50 -0.98
N ILE A 40 16.18 -5.37 -1.16
CA ILE A 40 15.91 -6.50 -0.29
C ILE A 40 17.09 -7.50 -0.31
N ASP A 41 17.62 -7.81 -1.50
CA ASP A 41 18.73 -8.73 -1.66
C ASP A 41 20.00 -8.25 -0.92
N LEU A 42 20.26 -6.93 -0.96
CA LEU A 42 21.38 -6.31 -0.25
C LEU A 42 21.23 -6.32 1.27
N VAL A 43 20.00 -6.28 1.78
CA VAL A 43 19.75 -6.22 3.24
C VAL A 43 19.55 -7.61 3.84
N CYS A 44 18.80 -8.47 3.15
CA CYS A 44 18.39 -9.76 3.70
C CYS A 44 19.35 -10.92 3.37
N TYR A 45 20.29 -10.74 2.42
CA TYR A 45 21.31 -11.73 2.08
C TYR A 45 20.76 -13.16 1.83
N GLY A 46 19.61 -13.28 1.15
CA GLY A 46 19.00 -14.58 0.80
C GLY A 46 18.10 -15.19 1.88
N ARG A 47 17.86 -14.52 3.01
CA ARG A 47 16.83 -14.91 4.00
C ARG A 47 15.53 -14.13 3.78
N LEU A 48 14.44 -14.60 4.38
CA LEU A 48 13.19 -13.85 4.40
C LEU A 48 13.36 -12.55 5.20
N PRO A 49 12.76 -11.44 4.75
CA PRO A 49 12.69 -10.22 5.52
C PRO A 49 11.94 -10.41 6.84
N ASP A 50 12.34 -9.68 7.86
CA ASP A 50 11.65 -9.59 9.14
C ASP A 50 11.48 -8.12 9.60
N PHE A 51 10.84 -7.91 10.74
CA PHE A 51 10.57 -6.56 11.25
C PHE A 51 11.84 -5.74 11.53
N SER A 52 12.96 -6.39 11.87
CA SER A 52 14.23 -5.72 12.16
C SER A 52 14.88 -5.12 10.92
N ASP A 53 14.52 -5.58 9.72
CA ASP A 53 15.07 -5.08 8.45
C ASP A 53 14.45 -3.76 7.98
N PHE A 54 13.28 -3.40 8.49
CA PHE A 54 12.51 -2.29 7.92
C PHE A 54 13.22 -0.94 7.95
N HIS A 55 14.11 -0.71 8.92
CA HIS A 55 14.92 0.51 8.96
C HIS A 55 15.94 0.60 7.82
N ALA A 56 16.35 -0.55 7.26
CA ALA A 56 17.29 -0.66 6.15
C ALA A 56 16.59 -0.83 4.79
N LEU A 57 15.24 -0.84 4.74
CA LEU A 57 14.44 -1.01 3.53
C LEU A 57 13.60 0.24 3.19
N PRO A 58 14.21 1.43 3.06
CA PRO A 58 13.46 2.67 2.79
C PRO A 58 12.70 2.63 1.47
N TYR A 59 13.20 1.90 0.45
CA TYR A 59 12.51 1.76 -0.83
C TYR A 59 11.19 0.98 -0.70
N VAL A 60 11.15 -0.08 0.11
CA VAL A 60 9.91 -0.84 0.37
C VAL A 60 8.90 0.04 1.13
N HIS A 61 9.38 0.88 2.03
CA HIS A 61 8.53 1.81 2.75
C HIS A 61 7.95 2.89 1.80
N ALA A 62 8.79 3.46 0.94
CA ALA A 62 8.37 4.42 -0.09
C ALA A 62 7.35 3.79 -1.07
N LEU A 63 7.59 2.55 -1.49
CA LEU A 63 6.67 1.78 -2.32
C LEU A 63 5.30 1.63 -1.66
N LEU A 64 5.24 1.27 -0.38
CA LEU A 64 3.96 1.15 0.33
C LEU A 64 3.24 2.51 0.45
N LYS A 65 3.98 3.59 0.75
CA LYS A 65 3.41 4.96 0.79
C LYS A 65 2.78 5.33 -0.54
N GLU A 66 3.49 5.06 -1.63
CA GLU A 66 2.99 5.36 -2.97
C GLU A 66 1.75 4.51 -3.32
N VAL A 67 1.75 3.21 -3.00
CA VAL A 67 0.55 2.36 -3.20
C VAL A 67 -0.66 2.92 -2.47
N MET A 68 -0.50 3.38 -1.23
CA MET A 68 -1.58 3.91 -0.40
C MET A 68 -2.05 5.28 -0.86
N GLY A 69 -1.15 6.11 -1.39
CA GLY A 69 -1.47 7.43 -1.95
C GLY A 69 -2.13 7.35 -3.32
N TRP A 70 -1.59 6.51 -4.21
CA TRP A 70 -1.99 6.40 -5.61
C TRP A 70 -3.35 5.71 -5.80
N ASN A 71 -3.70 4.72 -4.96
CA ASN A 71 -5.02 4.06 -4.97
C ASN A 71 -5.59 3.94 -3.55
N PRO A 72 -6.06 5.05 -2.95
CA PRO A 72 -6.53 5.05 -1.57
C PRO A 72 -7.78 4.17 -1.41
N VAL A 73 -7.71 3.24 -0.48
CA VAL A 73 -8.71 2.18 -0.26
C VAL A 73 -10.09 2.72 0.10
N ILE A 74 -10.15 3.87 0.79
CA ILE A 74 -11.39 4.57 1.17
C ILE A 74 -11.31 6.01 0.66
N PRO A 75 -11.66 6.26 -0.63
CA PRO A 75 -11.42 7.53 -1.30
C PRO A 75 -12.20 8.71 -0.71
N LEU A 76 -13.33 8.47 -0.06
CA LEU A 76 -14.15 9.48 0.61
C LEU A 76 -14.04 9.41 2.14
N ASN A 77 -13.16 8.57 2.67
CA ASN A 77 -13.01 8.33 4.11
C ASN A 77 -14.31 7.92 4.81
N LEU A 78 -14.27 7.83 6.14
CA LEU A 78 -15.45 7.60 6.97
C LEU A 78 -16.21 8.92 7.17
N ALA A 79 -17.54 8.91 6.94
CA ALA A 79 -18.37 10.05 7.22
C ALA A 79 -18.35 10.40 8.72
N HIS A 80 -18.11 11.67 9.03
CA HIS A 80 -18.26 12.22 10.36
C HIS A 80 -19.54 13.04 10.43
N VAL A 81 -20.08 13.21 11.64
CA VAL A 81 -21.26 14.05 11.88
C VAL A 81 -20.89 15.12 12.90
N SER A 82 -21.19 16.38 12.57
CA SER A 82 -21.01 17.49 13.52
C SER A 82 -21.95 17.30 14.72
N THR A 83 -21.42 17.46 15.93
CA THR A 83 -22.19 17.33 17.18
C THR A 83 -22.77 18.63 17.67
N THR A 84 -22.26 19.74 17.16
CA THR A 84 -22.67 21.12 17.49
C THR A 84 -22.65 21.95 16.21
N ASP A 85 -23.30 23.13 16.23
CA ASP A 85 -23.07 24.13 15.21
C ASP A 85 -21.60 24.59 15.24
N ASP A 86 -21.04 24.88 14.08
CA ASP A 86 -19.66 25.35 13.93
C ASP A 86 -19.57 26.40 12.81
N VAL A 87 -18.46 27.12 12.76
CA VAL A 87 -18.14 28.06 11.68
C VAL A 87 -16.74 27.76 11.15
N TYR A 88 -16.63 27.48 9.87
CA TYR A 88 -15.38 27.24 9.19
C TYR A 88 -15.20 28.20 8.01
N ASN A 89 -14.15 29.02 8.03
CA ASN A 89 -13.87 30.05 7.01
C ASN A 89 -15.07 30.97 6.71
N GLY A 90 -15.87 31.32 7.74
CA GLY A 90 -17.07 32.13 7.60
C GLY A 90 -18.34 31.38 7.18
N TYR A 91 -18.25 30.10 6.84
CA TYR A 91 -19.40 29.27 6.53
C TYR A 91 -19.97 28.62 7.79
N HIS A 92 -21.28 28.77 7.97
CA HIS A 92 -22.00 28.10 9.06
C HIS A 92 -22.19 26.60 8.75
N ILE A 93 -21.76 25.75 9.66
CA ILE A 93 -21.92 24.29 9.60
C ILE A 93 -22.91 23.88 10.69
N PRO A 94 -24.16 23.56 10.36
CA PRO A 94 -25.16 23.16 11.34
C PRO A 94 -24.80 21.86 12.05
N LYS A 95 -25.25 21.69 13.27
CA LYS A 95 -25.28 20.40 13.98
C LYS A 95 -25.98 19.35 13.12
N GLY A 96 -25.42 18.14 13.07
CA GLY A 96 -25.93 17.03 12.26
C GLY A 96 -25.42 17.02 10.82
N THR A 97 -24.57 17.97 10.42
CA THR A 97 -23.95 18.00 9.09
C THR A 97 -23.01 16.79 8.92
N PHE A 98 -23.16 16.07 7.82
CA PHE A 98 -22.21 15.03 7.40
C PHE A 98 -20.97 15.69 6.78
N VAL A 99 -19.80 15.32 7.31
CA VAL A 99 -18.51 15.78 6.80
C VAL A 99 -17.78 14.58 6.20
N LEU A 100 -17.49 14.65 4.91
CA LEU A 100 -16.74 13.65 4.17
C LEU A 100 -15.38 14.22 3.77
N ALA A 101 -14.31 13.55 4.15
CA ALA A 101 -12.98 13.92 3.69
C ALA A 101 -12.73 13.26 2.33
N ASN A 102 -12.53 14.08 1.29
CA ASN A 102 -12.16 13.56 -0.02
C ASN A 102 -10.69 13.16 -0.04
N THR A 103 -10.40 11.97 0.51
CA THR A 103 -9.04 11.41 0.61
C THR A 103 -8.38 11.30 -0.75
N TRP A 104 -9.16 10.92 -1.78
CA TRP A 104 -8.62 10.84 -3.14
C TRP A 104 -8.10 12.19 -3.61
N ALA A 105 -8.90 13.26 -3.52
CA ALA A 105 -8.48 14.58 -3.95
C ALA A 105 -7.31 15.14 -3.11
N ILE A 106 -7.28 14.84 -1.80
CA ILE A 106 -6.18 15.25 -0.92
C ILE A 106 -4.85 14.60 -1.34
N LEU A 107 -4.90 13.32 -1.74
CA LEU A 107 -3.71 12.54 -2.12
C LEU A 107 -3.35 12.69 -3.61
N HIS A 108 -4.23 13.32 -4.40
CA HIS A 108 -4.00 13.65 -5.82
C HIS A 108 -3.93 15.16 -6.06
N ASP A 109 -3.68 15.95 -5.02
CA ASP A 109 -3.45 17.37 -5.14
C ASP A 109 -2.08 17.63 -5.79
N PRO A 110 -2.03 18.18 -7.03
CA PRO A 110 -0.79 18.38 -7.77
C PRO A 110 0.15 19.43 -7.14
N ASP A 111 -0.38 20.31 -6.28
CA ASP A 111 0.42 21.28 -5.54
C ASP A 111 1.20 20.62 -4.39
N VAL A 112 0.77 19.42 -3.95
CA VAL A 112 1.36 18.65 -2.86
C VAL A 112 2.12 17.44 -3.39
N TYR A 113 1.55 16.73 -4.35
CA TYR A 113 2.10 15.52 -4.96
C TYR A 113 2.25 15.75 -6.47
N PRO A 114 3.42 16.13 -6.97
CA PRO A 114 3.62 16.39 -8.39
C PRO A 114 3.32 15.15 -9.25
N ASN A 115 2.52 15.31 -10.30
CA ASN A 115 2.08 14.24 -11.20
C ASN A 115 1.41 13.05 -10.48
N PRO A 116 0.37 13.26 -9.67
CA PRO A 116 -0.18 12.25 -8.76
C PRO A 116 -0.77 11.01 -9.47
N GLU A 117 -1.03 11.11 -10.78
CA GLU A 117 -1.48 9.99 -11.62
C GLU A 117 -0.34 9.02 -11.99
N ILE A 118 0.93 9.44 -11.86
CA ILE A 118 2.09 8.63 -12.19
C ILE A 118 2.60 7.94 -10.94
N PHE A 119 2.56 6.61 -10.93
CA PHE A 119 3.11 5.83 -9.83
C PHE A 119 4.62 5.97 -9.75
N ASN A 120 5.13 6.59 -8.69
CA ASN A 120 6.55 6.86 -8.50
C ASN A 120 6.96 6.84 -7.02
N PRO A 121 7.37 5.68 -6.48
CA PRO A 121 7.82 5.60 -5.08
C PRO A 121 9.02 6.49 -4.76
N GLU A 122 9.83 6.85 -5.76
CA GLU A 122 11.05 7.62 -5.54
C GLU A 122 10.79 9.07 -5.08
N CYS A 123 9.57 9.58 -5.27
CA CYS A 123 9.17 10.88 -4.72
C CYS A 123 9.33 10.93 -3.19
N PHE A 124 9.16 9.80 -2.50
CA PHE A 124 9.33 9.68 -1.04
C PHE A 124 10.77 9.41 -0.60
N LEU A 125 11.74 9.43 -1.52
CA LEU A 125 13.13 9.11 -1.22
C LEU A 125 14.05 10.31 -1.46
N ARG A 126 15.16 10.33 -0.72
CA ARG A 126 16.27 11.26 -0.95
C ARG A 126 17.60 10.59 -0.65
N THR A 127 18.69 11.17 -1.12
CA THR A 127 20.02 10.81 -0.66
C THR A 127 20.27 11.46 0.70
N GLY A 128 20.53 10.65 1.70
CA GLY A 128 20.88 11.10 3.04
C GLY A 128 22.29 11.66 3.13
N SER A 129 22.61 12.31 4.24
CA SER A 129 23.91 12.96 4.47
C SER A 129 25.09 11.98 4.44
N ALA A 130 24.87 10.70 4.74
CA ALA A 130 25.85 9.62 4.66
C ALA A 130 25.93 8.93 3.29
N GLY A 131 25.25 9.46 2.27
CA GLY A 131 25.23 8.92 0.90
C GLY A 131 24.27 7.74 0.68
N GLY A 132 23.59 7.24 1.72
CA GLY A 132 22.56 6.20 1.60
C GLY A 132 21.22 6.77 1.18
N ILE A 133 20.32 5.89 0.73
CA ILE A 133 18.92 6.26 0.43
C ILE A 133 18.10 6.22 1.71
N GLU A 134 17.33 7.27 1.94
CA GLU A 134 16.41 7.40 3.10
C GLU A 134 15.08 8.01 2.68
N LEU A 135 14.07 7.92 3.55
CA LEU A 135 12.79 8.59 3.33
C LEU A 135 12.98 10.12 3.36
N ASN A 136 12.31 10.80 2.45
CA ASN A 136 12.32 12.25 2.35
C ASN A 136 11.29 12.89 3.29
N PRO A 137 11.67 13.51 4.40
CA PRO A 137 10.74 14.16 5.32
C PRO A 137 10.13 15.44 4.75
N GLY A 138 10.66 15.95 3.62
CA GLY A 138 10.12 17.12 2.93
C GLY A 138 8.88 16.83 2.09
N VAL A 139 8.57 15.56 1.84
CA VAL A 139 7.36 15.15 1.13
C VAL A 139 6.26 14.84 2.14
N ARG A 140 5.08 15.38 1.91
CA ARG A 140 3.93 15.14 2.78
C ARG A 140 3.57 13.66 2.80
N ASP A 141 3.47 13.10 4.01
CA ASP A 141 3.13 11.70 4.18
C ASP A 141 1.67 11.43 3.79
N PRO A 142 1.37 10.42 2.94
CA PRO A 142 -0.01 10.06 2.62
C PRO A 142 -0.85 9.66 3.83
N ASP A 143 -0.22 9.28 4.95
CA ASP A 143 -0.89 8.99 6.22
C ASP A 143 -1.77 10.11 6.74
N VAL A 144 -1.49 11.35 6.34
CA VAL A 144 -2.29 12.52 6.73
C VAL A 144 -3.75 12.40 6.32
N ALA A 145 -4.06 11.55 5.34
CA ALA A 145 -5.42 11.32 4.85
C ALA A 145 -5.84 9.85 4.82
N THR A 146 -4.90 8.92 4.58
CA THR A 146 -5.19 7.49 4.37
C THR A 146 -5.84 6.83 5.60
N PHE A 147 -5.42 7.21 6.81
CA PHE A 147 -5.89 6.60 8.05
C PHE A 147 -6.91 7.47 8.82
N GLY A 148 -7.48 8.47 8.18
CA GLY A 148 -8.44 9.38 8.80
C GLY A 148 -7.78 10.42 9.69
N PHE A 149 -8.59 11.18 10.45
CA PHE A 149 -8.17 12.44 11.05
C PHE A 149 -8.42 12.49 12.56
N GLY A 150 -7.52 13.21 13.26
CA GLY A 150 -7.67 13.61 14.65
C GLY A 150 -7.92 12.42 15.61
N ARG A 151 -8.86 12.57 16.51
CA ARG A 151 -9.19 11.59 17.54
C ARG A 151 -9.86 10.31 17.00
N ARG A 152 -10.23 10.30 15.72
CA ARG A 152 -10.85 9.18 15.01
C ARG A 152 -9.90 8.53 14.00
N THR A 153 -8.62 8.89 14.01
CA THR A 153 -7.59 8.21 13.22
C THR A 153 -7.64 6.70 13.47
N CYS A 154 -7.42 5.92 12.42
CA CYS A 154 -7.44 4.46 12.46
C CYS A 154 -6.53 3.91 13.58
N PRO A 155 -7.08 3.19 14.56
CA PRO A 155 -6.26 2.62 15.65
C PRO A 155 -5.35 1.49 15.15
N GLY A 156 -5.71 0.84 14.05
CA GLY A 156 -4.94 -0.27 13.43
C GLY A 156 -3.83 0.17 12.49
N ARG A 157 -3.56 1.47 12.32
CA ARG A 157 -2.59 1.96 11.31
C ARG A 157 -1.20 1.33 11.43
N HIS A 158 -0.69 1.17 12.64
CA HIS A 158 0.64 0.58 12.86
C HIS A 158 0.68 -0.89 12.47
N LEU A 159 -0.34 -1.66 12.86
CA LEU A 159 -0.48 -3.05 12.46
C LEU A 159 -0.62 -3.19 10.93
N ALA A 160 -1.42 -2.32 10.30
CA ALA A 160 -1.58 -2.33 8.85
C ALA A 160 -0.26 -2.06 8.12
N TYR A 161 0.51 -1.06 8.58
CA TYR A 161 1.83 -0.77 8.02
C TYR A 161 2.78 -1.95 8.16
N ASP A 162 2.89 -2.53 9.34
CA ASP A 162 3.82 -3.62 9.60
C ASP A 162 3.45 -4.87 8.81
N ALA A 163 2.15 -5.22 8.78
CA ALA A 163 1.65 -6.35 8.01
C ALA A 163 1.90 -6.16 6.50
N LEU A 164 1.58 -4.99 5.95
CA LEU A 164 1.77 -4.70 4.52
C LEU A 164 3.25 -4.65 4.15
N ARG A 165 4.10 -4.01 4.95
CA ARG A 165 5.54 -3.97 4.69
C ARG A 165 6.15 -5.36 4.68
N LEU A 166 5.82 -6.18 5.67
CA LEU A 166 6.32 -7.55 5.75
C LEU A 166 5.83 -8.40 4.57
N ALA A 167 4.53 -8.32 4.24
CA ALA A 167 3.96 -9.06 3.12
C ALA A 167 4.58 -8.65 1.78
N ILE A 168 4.68 -7.33 1.52
CA ILE A 168 5.29 -6.78 0.29
C ILE A 168 6.77 -7.21 0.19
N ALA A 169 7.55 -7.03 1.26
CA ALA A 169 8.96 -7.41 1.29
C ALA A 169 9.14 -8.91 1.06
N SER A 170 8.33 -9.76 1.70
CA SER A 170 8.40 -11.22 1.57
C SER A 170 8.02 -11.69 0.15
N VAL A 171 6.99 -11.10 -0.45
CA VAL A 171 6.61 -11.39 -1.83
C VAL A 171 7.73 -10.98 -2.79
N LEU A 172 8.27 -9.78 -2.65
CA LEU A 172 9.35 -9.28 -3.51
C LEU A 172 10.65 -10.07 -3.33
N ALA A 173 10.96 -10.53 -2.11
CA ALA A 173 12.11 -11.39 -1.85
C ALA A 173 12.00 -12.73 -2.59
N THR A 174 10.80 -13.31 -2.64
CA THR A 174 10.61 -14.71 -3.05
C THR A 174 10.01 -14.89 -4.44
N ARG A 175 9.33 -13.88 -4.98
CA ARG A 175 8.54 -13.97 -6.21
C ARG A 175 8.93 -12.88 -7.22
N THR A 176 8.81 -13.23 -8.50
CA THR A 176 8.76 -12.29 -9.61
C THR A 176 7.34 -12.25 -10.13
N ILE A 177 6.78 -11.04 -10.20
CA ILE A 177 5.44 -10.78 -10.71
C ILE A 177 5.62 -10.13 -12.09
N SER A 178 4.91 -10.62 -13.07
CA SER A 178 5.00 -10.12 -14.44
C SER A 178 3.64 -10.14 -15.12
N ARG A 179 3.56 -9.52 -16.29
CA ARG A 179 2.38 -9.58 -17.13
C ARG A 179 2.07 -11.02 -17.51
N ALA A 180 0.80 -11.40 -17.46
CA ALA A 180 0.34 -12.67 -18.02
C ALA A 180 0.47 -12.64 -19.54
N LYS A 181 0.56 -13.83 -20.15
CA LYS A 181 0.52 -13.98 -21.61
C LYS A 181 -0.81 -14.55 -22.04
N GLY A 182 -1.37 -13.99 -23.07
CA GLY A 182 -2.56 -14.52 -23.75
C GLY A 182 -2.26 -15.81 -24.51
N ALA A 183 -3.32 -16.41 -25.07
CA ALA A 183 -3.20 -17.62 -25.91
C ALA A 183 -2.32 -17.39 -27.16
N ASP A 184 -2.21 -16.15 -27.60
CA ASP A 184 -1.37 -15.69 -28.72
C ASP A 184 0.10 -15.43 -28.29
N GLY A 185 0.44 -15.65 -27.04
CA GLY A 185 1.76 -15.41 -26.47
C GLY A 185 2.08 -13.93 -26.16
N ARG A 186 1.20 -13.00 -26.48
CA ARG A 186 1.39 -11.56 -26.20
C ARG A 186 1.14 -11.25 -24.73
N GLU A 187 1.85 -10.26 -24.22
CA GLU A 187 1.65 -9.76 -22.87
C GLU A 187 0.29 -9.06 -22.73
N ILE A 188 -0.42 -9.39 -21.65
CA ILE A 188 -1.65 -8.72 -21.24
C ILE A 188 -1.26 -7.60 -20.28
N VAL A 189 -1.40 -6.34 -20.72
CA VAL A 189 -1.18 -5.18 -19.87
C VAL A 189 -2.48 -4.89 -19.11
N PRO A 190 -2.52 -5.08 -17.78
CA PRO A 190 -3.71 -4.79 -17.01
C PRO A 190 -3.97 -3.28 -16.95
N LYS A 191 -5.23 -2.91 -16.74
CA LYS A 191 -5.62 -1.54 -16.42
C LYS A 191 -6.07 -1.48 -14.98
N LEU A 192 -5.70 -0.43 -14.25
CA LEU A 192 -6.29 -0.20 -12.94
C LEU A 192 -7.75 0.21 -13.16
N GLU A 193 -8.65 -0.69 -12.82
CA GLU A 193 -10.07 -0.43 -12.69
C GLU A 193 -10.51 -0.87 -11.30
N ASN A 194 -11.25 -0.03 -10.60
CA ASN A 194 -11.74 -0.34 -9.28
C ASN A 194 -13.20 -0.83 -9.31
N ALA A 195 -13.53 -1.80 -8.47
CA ALA A 195 -14.89 -2.07 -8.07
C ALA A 195 -15.28 -1.02 -7.03
N TYR A 196 -16.35 -0.27 -7.30
CA TYR A 196 -16.78 0.81 -6.41
C TYR A 196 -17.60 0.28 -5.25
N GLY A 197 -17.29 0.81 -4.06
CA GLY A 197 -17.92 0.52 -2.80
C GLY A 197 -17.41 1.48 -1.72
N PHE A 198 -17.75 1.20 -0.47
CA PHE A 198 -17.16 1.94 0.66
C PHE A 198 -15.64 1.71 0.73
N VAL A 199 -15.21 0.45 0.62
CA VAL A 199 -13.83 0.04 0.33
C VAL A 199 -13.76 -0.23 -1.17
N ILE A 200 -12.82 0.38 -1.86
CA ILE A 200 -12.58 0.08 -3.28
C ILE A 200 -11.59 -1.08 -3.40
N PHE A 201 -11.77 -1.91 -4.41
CA PHE A 201 -10.87 -3.02 -4.73
C PHE A 201 -10.49 -2.92 -6.21
N PRO A 202 -9.21 -3.13 -6.57
CA PRO A 202 -8.87 -3.39 -7.95
C PRO A 202 -9.72 -4.55 -8.50
N LYS A 203 -10.32 -4.36 -9.69
CA LYS A 203 -11.01 -5.46 -10.37
C LYS A 203 -10.01 -6.59 -10.68
N PRO A 204 -10.46 -7.84 -10.79
CA PRO A 204 -9.60 -8.95 -11.13
C PRO A 204 -8.80 -8.68 -12.42
N PHE A 205 -7.50 -8.95 -12.38
CA PHE A 205 -6.59 -8.80 -13.50
C PHE A 205 -5.67 -10.02 -13.61
N ALA A 206 -5.16 -10.28 -14.81
CA ALA A 206 -4.26 -11.39 -15.06
C ALA A 206 -2.80 -10.97 -14.81
N CYS A 207 -2.08 -11.77 -14.03
CA CYS A 207 -0.63 -11.64 -13.85
C CYS A 207 0.01 -13.04 -13.75
N ALA A 208 1.32 -13.11 -13.94
CA ALA A 208 2.10 -14.32 -13.73
C ALA A 208 2.98 -14.14 -12.49
N ILE A 209 2.90 -15.07 -11.55
CA ILE A 209 3.68 -15.05 -10.31
C ILE A 209 4.57 -16.30 -10.30
N ARG A 210 5.89 -16.11 -10.24
CA ARG A 210 6.86 -17.20 -10.28
C ARG A 210 7.85 -17.08 -9.11
N PRO A 211 8.36 -18.19 -8.55
CA PRO A 211 9.51 -18.13 -7.65
C PRO A 211 10.70 -17.47 -8.34
N ARG A 212 11.48 -16.67 -7.62
CA ARG A 212 12.72 -16.05 -8.15
C ARG A 212 13.82 -17.09 -8.38
N SER A 213 13.85 -18.13 -7.53
CA SER A 213 14.79 -19.24 -7.66
C SER A 213 14.19 -20.52 -7.07
N ALA A 214 14.87 -21.66 -7.30
CA ALA A 214 14.51 -22.94 -6.66
C ALA A 214 14.71 -22.90 -5.15
N GLU A 215 15.73 -22.19 -4.66
CA GLU A 215 16.02 -21.99 -3.23
C GLU A 215 14.87 -21.25 -2.54
N TRP A 216 14.39 -20.15 -3.13
CA TRP A 216 13.23 -19.40 -2.61
C TRP A 216 11.95 -20.23 -2.60
N ARG A 217 11.77 -21.09 -3.63
CA ARG A 217 10.67 -22.05 -3.62
C ARG A 217 10.77 -22.99 -2.42
N GLY A 218 11.96 -23.54 -2.16
CA GLY A 218 12.22 -24.42 -1.02
C GLY A 218 12.00 -23.74 0.32
N ALA A 219 12.52 -22.52 0.49
CA ALA A 219 12.37 -21.74 1.72
C ALA A 219 10.89 -21.46 2.06
N VAL A 220 10.08 -21.10 1.07
CA VAL A 220 8.63 -20.86 1.27
C VAL A 220 7.88 -22.15 1.61
N LEU A 221 8.24 -23.29 1.01
CA LEU A 221 7.62 -24.57 1.34
C LEU A 221 7.97 -25.00 2.76
N ALA A 222 9.21 -24.81 3.19
CA ALA A 222 9.65 -25.13 4.55
C ALA A 222 8.90 -24.34 5.63
N THR A 223 8.54 -23.07 5.37
CA THR A 223 7.72 -22.29 6.33
C THR A 223 6.31 -22.85 6.50
N ALA A 224 5.71 -23.38 5.43
CA ALA A 224 4.38 -24.00 5.50
C ALA A 224 4.34 -25.32 6.29
N GLU A 225 5.46 -26.05 6.36
CA GLU A 225 5.55 -27.28 7.13
C GLU A 225 5.68 -27.05 8.64
N HIS A 226 6.12 -25.87 9.08
CA HIS A 226 6.26 -25.51 10.50
C HIS A 226 4.97 -25.00 11.14
N GLU A 227 3.96 -24.61 10.39
CA GLU A 227 2.68 -24.08 10.93
C GLU A 227 1.71 -25.18 11.40
N TYR A 228 2.00 -26.46 11.19
CA TYR A 228 1.13 -27.58 11.57
C TYR A 228 1.71 -28.47 12.69
N LEU A 229 2.71 -27.99 13.42
CA LEU A 229 3.25 -28.64 14.63
C LEU A 229 3.02 -27.74 15.86
#